data_d2e557848584d8268cb765cfed3aa1d8
#
_entry.id   d2e557848584d8268cb765cfed3aa1d8
#
_cell.length_a   1.000
_cell.length_b   1.000
_cell.length_c   1.000
_cell.angle_alpha   90.00
_cell.angle_beta   90.00
_cell.angle_gamma   90.00
#
_symmetry.space_group_name_H-M   'P 1'
#
loop_
_entity.id
_entity.type
_entity.pdbx_description
1 polymer ?
#
loop_
_entity_poly.entity_id
_entity_poly.type
_entity_poly.pdbx_seq_one_letter_code
_entity_poly.pdbx_strand_id
1 'polypeptide(L)'
;MSDYPHDIAALRTREFPWESRGDAIHFDHASVGPIPQRARDALDAYGLKRAEPHRLGMDDFFPVLDRARTLVGKLIGASAGEVVLTTNTSWGVNLAAYALPLGPGDIVLGSQGEFPANVYPWMSAAKARGFTFELLPLAGTGPDVAAVLSRIEQDPRVKAVALSWVSFWSGARIDLGAIGTACRARGIWFAVDAIQGLGPLVLDVRTTPVDILSCGAQKWLCSPWGAGFAYMRHGLVAALEPPAAGWLSQASSGDFGRFLDYDPTWHPDARKFEVGTIPYQDIVGMNEALALFLELGPSRVEAHVRALTTELLDWAQGAAGVRILTPLAEERRAGIVAISTPDVDGDSAALRAAKVTHSVREGAIRLSPHFHNTMQEVEVVIAAIGR
;
A
#
# COMPACT_ATOMS: atom_id res chain seq x y z
N MET A 1 -22.19 -10.20 16.38
CA MET A 1 -22.34 -10.62 14.96
C MET A 1 -22.03 -9.38 14.14
N SER A 2 -20.93 -9.38 13.40
CA SER A 2 -20.60 -8.21 12.56
C SER A 2 -21.65 -8.13 11.46
N ASP A 3 -22.29 -6.97 11.31
CA ASP A 3 -23.13 -6.62 10.16
C ASP A 3 -22.31 -6.52 8.87
N TYR A 4 -21.50 -7.54 8.59
CA TYR A 4 -20.80 -7.65 7.30
C TYR A 4 -21.86 -8.08 6.27
N PRO A 5 -22.30 -7.17 5.40
CA PRO A 5 -23.50 -7.39 4.59
C PRO A 5 -23.28 -8.27 3.35
N HIS A 6 -22.09 -8.87 3.23
CA HIS A 6 -21.82 -9.83 2.18
C HIS A 6 -21.69 -11.21 2.80
N ASP A 7 -22.38 -12.18 2.21
CA ASP A 7 -22.16 -13.58 2.49
C ASP A 7 -20.70 -13.92 2.12
N ILE A 8 -19.84 -14.02 3.14
CA ILE A 8 -18.40 -14.36 2.94
C ILE A 8 -18.28 -15.70 2.23
N ALA A 9 -19.16 -16.68 2.49
CA ALA A 9 -19.13 -17.97 1.83
C ALA A 9 -19.41 -17.83 0.33
N ALA A 10 -20.42 -17.04 -0.06
CA ALA A 10 -20.70 -16.74 -1.45
C ALA A 10 -19.56 -15.94 -2.11
N LEU A 11 -18.96 -14.99 -1.40
CA LEU A 11 -17.80 -14.24 -1.88
C LEU A 11 -16.61 -15.16 -2.14
N ARG A 12 -16.27 -16.04 -1.20
CA ARG A 12 -15.16 -17.00 -1.31
C ARG A 12 -15.39 -17.97 -2.48
N THR A 13 -16.60 -18.51 -2.61
CA THR A 13 -16.94 -19.40 -3.72
C THR A 13 -16.76 -18.74 -5.07
N ARG A 14 -17.10 -17.45 -5.19
CA ARG A 14 -17.02 -16.69 -6.44
C ARG A 14 -15.62 -16.19 -6.74
N GLU A 15 -14.94 -15.59 -5.75
CA GLU A 15 -13.70 -14.84 -5.98
C GLU A 15 -12.45 -15.59 -5.51
N PHE A 16 -12.58 -16.51 -4.55
CA PHE A 16 -11.47 -17.28 -3.97
C PHE A 16 -11.83 -18.78 -3.85
N PRO A 17 -12.14 -19.46 -4.97
CA PRO A 17 -12.66 -20.85 -4.94
C PRO A 17 -11.70 -21.87 -4.32
N TRP A 18 -10.40 -21.56 -4.25
CA TRP A 18 -9.40 -22.41 -3.57
C TRP A 18 -9.64 -22.50 -2.06
N GLU A 19 -10.22 -21.49 -1.42
CA GLU A 19 -10.54 -21.53 0.01
C GLU A 19 -11.65 -22.51 0.33
N SER A 20 -12.62 -22.66 -0.58
CA SER A 20 -13.72 -23.64 -0.42
C SER A 20 -13.22 -25.08 -0.45
N ARG A 21 -12.01 -25.34 -0.95
CA ARG A 21 -11.39 -26.69 -0.91
C ARG A 21 -10.74 -27.01 0.44
N GLY A 22 -10.55 -26.02 1.32
CA GLY A 22 -9.87 -26.20 2.61
C GLY A 22 -8.37 -26.51 2.47
N ASP A 23 -7.73 -26.08 1.38
CA ASP A 23 -6.32 -26.34 1.11
C ASP A 23 -5.41 -25.52 2.02
N ALA A 24 -5.81 -24.28 2.35
CA ALA A 24 -5.07 -23.36 3.20
C ALA A 24 -5.98 -22.30 3.81
N ILE A 25 -5.54 -21.71 4.92
CA ILE A 25 -6.05 -20.48 5.52
C ILE A 25 -5.01 -19.40 5.27
N HIS A 26 -5.35 -18.32 4.56
CA HIS A 26 -4.39 -17.30 4.21
C HIS A 26 -4.43 -16.11 5.17
N PHE A 27 -3.42 -16.01 6.04
CA PHE A 27 -3.24 -14.93 7.02
C PHE A 27 -1.93 -14.15 6.79
N ASP A 28 -1.50 -14.01 5.52
CA ASP A 28 -0.26 -13.30 5.16
C ASP A 28 -0.44 -12.22 4.08
N HIS A 29 -1.56 -11.47 4.13
CA HIS A 29 -1.80 -10.34 3.21
C HIS A 29 -0.75 -9.24 3.32
N ALA A 30 -0.11 -9.09 4.46
CA ALA A 30 1.01 -8.16 4.63
C ALA A 30 2.24 -8.53 3.79
N SER A 31 2.32 -9.77 3.28
CA SER A 31 3.32 -10.20 2.29
C SER A 31 2.76 -10.17 0.88
N VAL A 32 1.62 -10.85 0.63
CA VAL A 32 0.96 -10.94 -0.67
C VAL A 32 -0.52 -11.27 -0.51
N GLY A 33 -1.40 -10.59 -1.24
CA GLY A 33 -2.82 -10.92 -1.33
C GLY A 33 -3.11 -11.93 -2.44
N PRO A 34 -4.11 -12.81 -2.27
CA PRO A 34 -4.56 -13.68 -3.34
C PRO A 34 -5.28 -12.88 -4.42
N ILE A 35 -5.07 -13.23 -5.69
CA ILE A 35 -5.77 -12.60 -6.82
C ILE A 35 -7.22 -13.10 -6.87
N PRO A 36 -8.25 -12.24 -6.86
CA PRO A 36 -9.65 -12.63 -7.02
C PRO A 36 -9.90 -13.28 -8.40
N GLN A 37 -10.89 -14.17 -8.49
CA GLN A 37 -11.19 -14.90 -9.72
C GLN A 37 -11.47 -13.95 -10.89
N ARG A 38 -12.24 -12.86 -10.67
CA ARG A 38 -12.51 -11.85 -11.71
C ARG A 38 -11.24 -11.20 -12.25
N ALA A 39 -10.27 -10.93 -11.38
CA ALA A 39 -8.99 -10.35 -11.80
C ALA A 39 -8.16 -11.37 -12.59
N ARG A 40 -8.16 -12.64 -12.17
CA ARG A 40 -7.52 -13.72 -12.91
C ARG A 40 -8.14 -13.90 -14.29
N ASP A 41 -9.47 -13.95 -14.38
CA ASP A 41 -10.18 -14.09 -15.66
C ASP A 41 -9.84 -12.93 -16.62
N ALA A 42 -9.73 -11.71 -16.10
CA ALA A 42 -9.34 -10.55 -16.88
C ALA A 42 -7.88 -10.62 -17.37
N LEU A 43 -6.95 -11.09 -16.51
CA LEU A 43 -5.55 -11.36 -16.86
C LEU A 43 -5.44 -12.38 -17.99
N ASP A 44 -6.16 -13.51 -17.86
CA ASP A 44 -6.16 -14.60 -18.85
C ASP A 44 -6.75 -14.11 -20.19
N ALA A 45 -7.87 -13.39 -20.15
CA ALA A 45 -8.50 -12.83 -21.34
C ALA A 45 -7.59 -11.83 -22.07
N TYR A 46 -6.90 -10.95 -21.33
CA TYR A 46 -5.94 -10.01 -21.91
C TYR A 46 -4.70 -10.75 -22.45
N GLY A 47 -4.23 -11.76 -21.73
CA GLY A 47 -3.11 -12.62 -22.16
C GLY A 47 -3.40 -13.33 -23.49
N LEU A 48 -4.62 -13.83 -23.67
CA LEU A 48 -5.06 -14.45 -24.95
C LEU A 48 -5.07 -13.43 -26.09
N LYS A 49 -5.57 -12.20 -25.87
CA LYS A 49 -5.48 -11.14 -26.86
C LYS A 49 -4.02 -10.81 -27.21
N ARG A 50 -3.15 -10.75 -26.20
CA ARG A 50 -1.74 -10.46 -26.39
C ARG A 50 -1.00 -11.55 -27.15
N ALA A 51 -1.39 -12.82 -26.97
CA ALA A 51 -0.85 -13.95 -27.73
C ALA A 51 -1.23 -13.88 -29.22
N GLU A 52 -2.36 -13.23 -29.53
CA GLU A 52 -2.86 -12.98 -30.87
C GLU A 52 -2.99 -11.46 -31.10
N PRO A 53 -1.89 -10.72 -31.31
CA PRO A 53 -1.86 -9.26 -31.20
C PRO A 53 -2.75 -8.52 -32.19
N HIS A 54 -3.20 -9.16 -33.26
CA HIS A 54 -4.21 -8.62 -34.18
C HIS A 54 -5.59 -8.44 -33.53
N ARG A 55 -5.81 -9.02 -32.34
CA ARG A 55 -7.04 -8.86 -31.54
C ARG A 55 -6.99 -7.68 -30.57
N LEU A 56 -5.82 -7.07 -30.38
CA LEU A 56 -5.69 -5.86 -29.57
C LEU A 56 -6.23 -4.66 -30.33
N GLY A 57 -7.12 -3.91 -29.70
CA GLY A 57 -7.65 -2.65 -30.18
C GLY A 57 -7.21 -1.47 -29.33
N MET A 58 -7.58 -0.25 -29.73
CA MET A 58 -7.26 0.96 -28.97
C MET A 58 -7.83 0.94 -27.54
N ASP A 59 -8.95 0.25 -27.33
CA ASP A 59 -9.60 0.09 -26.02
C ASP A 59 -8.80 -0.77 -25.04
N ASP A 60 -7.85 -1.55 -25.54
CA ASP A 60 -6.99 -2.39 -24.72
C ASP A 60 -5.75 -1.66 -24.15
N PHE A 61 -5.58 -0.36 -24.45
CA PHE A 61 -4.44 0.45 -24.04
C PHE A 61 -4.85 1.59 -23.09
N PHE A 62 -4.97 2.81 -23.56
CA PHE A 62 -5.21 3.98 -22.72
C PHE A 62 -6.48 3.92 -21.86
N PRO A 63 -7.63 3.43 -22.34
CA PRO A 63 -8.82 3.28 -21.50
C PRO A 63 -8.63 2.37 -20.30
N VAL A 64 -7.76 1.35 -20.40
CA VAL A 64 -7.38 0.49 -19.25
C VAL A 64 -6.67 1.30 -18.18
N LEU A 65 -5.76 2.18 -18.56
CA LEU A 65 -5.01 3.04 -17.65
C LEU A 65 -5.90 4.12 -17.01
N ASP A 66 -6.80 4.71 -17.81
CA ASP A 66 -7.74 5.74 -17.33
C ASP A 66 -8.75 5.16 -16.32
N ARG A 67 -9.20 3.92 -16.56
CA ARG A 67 -10.01 3.17 -15.59
C ARG A 67 -9.25 2.95 -14.28
N ALA A 68 -7.97 2.56 -14.34
CA ALA A 68 -7.14 2.36 -13.16
C ALA A 68 -7.03 3.64 -12.33
N ARG A 69 -6.70 4.78 -12.95
CA ARG A 69 -6.62 6.08 -12.26
C ARG A 69 -7.95 6.46 -11.62
N THR A 70 -9.06 6.20 -12.32
CA THR A 70 -10.41 6.48 -11.81
C THR A 70 -10.74 5.62 -10.58
N LEU A 71 -10.40 4.32 -10.59
CA LEU A 71 -10.66 3.41 -9.47
C LEU A 71 -9.79 3.76 -8.26
N VAL A 72 -8.51 4.05 -8.48
CA VAL A 72 -7.61 4.54 -7.43
C VAL A 72 -8.14 5.86 -6.85
N GLY A 73 -8.54 6.80 -7.70
CA GLY A 73 -9.13 8.06 -7.25
C GLY A 73 -10.34 7.85 -6.35
N LYS A 74 -11.25 6.93 -6.72
CA LYS A 74 -12.40 6.56 -5.87
C LYS A 74 -11.97 5.92 -4.54
N LEU A 75 -10.91 5.11 -4.55
CA LEU A 75 -10.42 4.43 -3.36
C LEU A 75 -9.89 5.39 -2.30
N ILE A 76 -9.19 6.44 -2.71
CA ILE A 76 -8.48 7.36 -1.79
C ILE A 76 -9.06 8.79 -1.76
N GLY A 77 -10.17 9.05 -2.46
CA GLY A 77 -10.78 10.38 -2.52
C GLY A 77 -10.04 11.39 -3.40
N ALA A 78 -9.22 10.92 -4.36
CA ALA A 78 -8.47 11.77 -5.30
C ALA A 78 -9.16 11.91 -6.65
N SER A 79 -8.74 12.89 -7.45
CA SER A 79 -9.05 12.94 -8.87
C SER A 79 -8.12 12.00 -9.67
N ALA A 80 -8.56 11.52 -10.83
CA ALA A 80 -7.72 10.69 -11.69
C ALA A 80 -6.44 11.42 -12.14
N GLY A 81 -6.48 12.75 -12.26
CA GLY A 81 -5.33 13.58 -12.64
C GLY A 81 -4.27 13.74 -11.53
N GLU A 82 -4.51 13.23 -10.33
CA GLU A 82 -3.55 13.18 -9.21
C GLU A 82 -2.92 11.80 -9.04
N VAL A 83 -3.28 10.83 -9.90
CA VAL A 83 -2.81 9.43 -9.83
C VAL A 83 -1.75 9.16 -10.90
N VAL A 84 -0.60 8.68 -10.46
CA VAL A 84 0.50 8.14 -11.28
C VAL A 84 0.42 6.61 -11.22
N LEU A 85 0.32 5.93 -12.35
CA LEU A 85 0.43 4.48 -12.37
C LEU A 85 1.90 4.06 -12.26
N THR A 86 2.16 3.11 -11.39
CA THR A 86 3.51 2.60 -11.11
C THR A 86 3.52 1.08 -11.12
N THR A 87 4.71 0.48 -11.08
CA THR A 87 4.86 -0.98 -11.02
C THR A 87 4.88 -1.52 -9.59
N ASN A 88 5.21 -0.69 -8.60
CA ASN A 88 5.34 -1.07 -7.19
C ASN A 88 5.53 0.16 -6.30
N THR A 89 5.46 -0.03 -4.97
CA THR A 89 5.68 1.03 -3.98
C THR A 89 7.05 1.69 -4.13
N SER A 90 8.11 0.92 -4.35
CA SER A 90 9.47 1.47 -4.45
C SER A 90 9.60 2.48 -5.58
N TRP A 91 8.88 2.30 -6.70
CA TRP A 91 8.83 3.26 -7.80
C TRP A 91 8.24 4.59 -7.31
N GLY A 92 7.10 4.57 -6.62
CA GLY A 92 6.47 5.79 -6.11
C GLY A 92 7.32 6.49 -5.02
N VAL A 93 8.02 5.72 -4.15
CA VAL A 93 8.94 6.32 -3.17
C VAL A 93 10.15 6.97 -3.86
N ASN A 94 10.72 6.33 -4.89
CA ASN A 94 11.77 6.95 -5.71
C ASN A 94 11.26 8.22 -6.40
N LEU A 95 10.04 8.19 -6.94
CA LEU A 95 9.42 9.38 -7.51
C LEU A 95 9.39 10.53 -6.49
N ALA A 96 8.94 10.28 -5.25
CA ALA A 96 8.94 11.29 -4.19
C ALA A 96 10.35 11.79 -3.88
N ALA A 97 11.31 10.88 -3.68
CA ALA A 97 12.68 11.22 -3.27
C ALA A 97 13.43 12.05 -4.31
N TYR A 98 13.13 11.85 -5.60
CA TYR A 98 13.84 12.54 -6.69
C TYR A 98 13.08 13.73 -7.29
N ALA A 99 11.73 13.76 -7.19
CA ALA A 99 10.95 14.89 -7.70
C ALA A 99 10.89 16.08 -6.74
N LEU A 100 10.88 15.83 -5.42
CA LEU A 100 10.87 16.92 -4.44
C LEU A 100 12.13 17.80 -4.57
N PRO A 101 12.03 19.13 -4.54
CA PRO A 101 13.14 20.04 -4.75
C PRO A 101 14.01 20.17 -3.48
N LEU A 102 14.66 19.07 -3.09
CA LEU A 102 15.54 18.95 -1.94
C LEU A 102 17.00 19.17 -2.34
N GLY A 103 17.81 19.75 -1.46
CA GLY A 103 19.23 20.04 -1.74
C GLY A 103 20.09 20.17 -0.48
N PRO A 104 21.35 20.65 -0.63
CA PRO A 104 22.27 20.81 0.50
C PRO A 104 21.69 21.71 1.60
N GLY A 105 21.76 21.21 2.84
CA GLY A 105 21.21 21.88 4.01
C GLY A 105 19.79 21.47 4.38
N ASP A 106 19.04 20.84 3.48
CA ASP A 106 17.71 20.32 3.78
C ASP A 106 17.80 18.99 4.55
N ILE A 107 16.76 18.71 5.33
CA ILE A 107 16.60 17.46 6.09
C ILE A 107 15.30 16.80 5.67
N VAL A 108 15.37 15.51 5.40
CA VAL A 108 14.22 14.60 5.27
C VAL A 108 14.17 13.72 6.51
N LEU A 109 13.04 13.70 7.21
CA LEU A 109 12.84 12.83 8.36
C LEU A 109 12.23 11.50 7.91
N GLY A 110 12.83 10.40 8.33
CA GLY A 110 12.29 9.04 8.30
C GLY A 110 12.22 8.45 9.69
N SER A 111 11.93 7.17 9.81
CA SER A 111 11.94 6.44 11.07
C SER A 111 12.80 5.18 10.98
N GLN A 112 13.41 4.80 12.09
CA GLN A 112 13.93 3.43 12.24
C GLN A 112 12.78 2.44 12.11
N GLY A 113 13.07 1.20 11.72
CA GLY A 113 12.06 0.15 11.57
C GLY A 113 11.17 0.29 10.32
N GLU A 114 11.50 1.20 9.41
CA GLU A 114 10.87 1.28 8.09
C GLU A 114 11.25 0.06 7.21
N PHE A 115 10.34 -0.33 6.31
CA PHE A 115 10.71 -1.29 5.28
C PHE A 115 11.75 -0.67 4.32
N PRO A 116 12.77 -1.44 3.86
CA PRO A 116 13.84 -0.91 3.02
C PRO A 116 13.41 -0.11 1.79
N ALA A 117 12.23 -0.40 1.24
CA ALA A 117 11.65 0.36 0.12
C ALA A 117 11.38 1.83 0.44
N ASN A 118 11.17 2.16 1.73
CA ASN A 118 10.99 3.56 2.19
C ASN A 118 12.25 4.14 2.85
N VAL A 119 13.40 3.48 2.71
CA VAL A 119 14.69 3.95 3.24
C VAL A 119 15.70 4.17 2.13
N TYR A 120 15.98 3.15 1.32
CA TYR A 120 17.04 3.21 0.32
C TYR A 120 16.85 4.27 -0.76
N PRO A 121 15.64 4.55 -1.27
CA PRO A 121 15.45 5.65 -2.21
C PRO A 121 15.87 7.01 -1.63
N TRP A 122 15.51 7.28 -0.38
CA TRP A 122 15.87 8.52 0.32
C TRP A 122 17.37 8.62 0.59
N MET A 123 18.03 7.53 1.01
CA MET A 123 19.48 7.47 1.15
C MET A 123 20.20 7.71 -0.18
N SER A 124 19.70 7.11 -1.25
CA SER A 124 20.26 7.28 -2.60
C SER A 124 20.11 8.73 -3.09
N ALA A 125 18.91 9.29 -2.96
CA ALA A 125 18.64 10.67 -3.33
C ALA A 125 19.44 11.66 -2.48
N ALA A 126 19.58 11.44 -1.17
CA ALA A 126 20.39 12.25 -0.26
C ALA A 126 21.85 12.28 -0.72
N LYS A 127 22.42 11.11 -1.05
CA LYS A 127 23.78 11.03 -1.59
C LYS A 127 23.94 11.78 -2.91
N ALA A 128 22.95 11.69 -3.80
CA ALA A 128 23.02 12.32 -5.13
C ALA A 128 22.80 13.83 -5.09
N ARG A 129 22.02 14.34 -4.13
CA ARG A 129 21.54 15.73 -4.12
C ARG A 129 22.04 16.56 -2.92
N GLY A 130 22.70 15.93 -1.94
CA GLY A 130 23.36 16.61 -0.83
C GLY A 130 22.47 16.99 0.35
N PHE A 131 21.20 16.60 0.40
CA PHE A 131 20.37 16.75 1.59
C PHE A 131 20.68 15.65 2.64
N THR A 132 20.23 15.82 3.88
CA THR A 132 20.36 14.83 4.93
C THR A 132 19.10 13.99 5.04
N PHE A 133 19.23 12.66 5.07
CA PHE A 133 18.14 11.77 5.46
C PHE A 133 18.38 11.28 6.90
N GLU A 134 17.51 11.69 7.82
CA GLU A 134 17.61 11.44 9.25
C GLU A 134 16.56 10.40 9.67
N LEU A 135 17.00 9.29 10.25
CA LEU A 135 16.12 8.25 10.78
C LEU A 135 15.91 8.48 12.27
N LEU A 136 14.71 8.90 12.65
CA LEU A 136 14.30 9.07 14.04
C LEU A 136 14.08 7.72 14.73
N PRO A 137 14.29 7.61 16.05
CA PRO A 137 14.10 6.37 16.80
C PRO A 137 12.64 5.92 16.83
N LEU A 138 12.42 4.68 17.22
CA LEU A 138 11.10 4.13 17.52
C LEU A 138 10.61 4.54 18.90
N ALA A 139 9.30 4.74 19.05
CA ALA A 139 8.60 4.71 20.34
C ALA A 139 7.84 3.39 20.47
N GLY A 140 8.38 2.48 21.26
CA GLY A 140 7.89 1.11 21.35
C GLY A 140 8.11 0.34 20.04
N THR A 141 7.02 -0.03 19.36
CA THR A 141 7.05 -0.84 18.13
C THR A 141 6.68 -0.07 16.86
N GLY A 142 6.63 1.24 16.93
CA GLY A 142 6.30 2.11 15.79
C GLY A 142 7.10 3.41 15.80
N PRO A 143 6.95 4.26 14.76
CA PRO A 143 7.59 5.57 14.69
C PRO A 143 7.25 6.44 15.90
N ASP A 144 8.24 7.17 16.41
CA ASP A 144 8.01 8.20 17.44
C ASP A 144 7.39 9.46 16.81
N VAL A 145 6.07 9.47 16.74
CA VAL A 145 5.30 10.60 16.18
C VAL A 145 5.57 11.90 16.96
N ALA A 146 5.78 11.82 18.29
CA ALA A 146 6.09 13.00 19.08
C ALA A 146 7.45 13.58 18.72
N ALA A 147 8.46 12.74 18.51
CA ALA A 147 9.77 13.18 18.03
C ALA A 147 9.68 13.78 16.62
N VAL A 148 8.90 13.18 15.71
CA VAL A 148 8.67 13.72 14.36
C VAL A 148 8.06 15.13 14.45
N LEU A 149 6.98 15.31 15.22
CA LEU A 149 6.31 16.60 15.39
C LEU A 149 7.25 17.65 16.03
N SER A 150 8.01 17.25 17.05
CA SER A 150 9.02 18.14 17.69
C SER A 150 10.09 18.57 16.69
N ARG A 151 10.61 17.65 15.85
CA ARG A 151 11.62 18.00 14.83
C ARG A 151 11.05 18.95 13.75
N ILE A 152 9.82 18.70 13.28
CA ILE A 152 9.10 19.60 12.38
C ILE A 152 9.02 21.01 12.98
N GLU A 153 8.78 21.10 14.29
CA GLU A 153 8.59 22.38 14.97
C GLU A 153 9.89 23.16 15.18
N GLN A 154 10.95 22.46 15.53
CA GLN A 154 12.18 23.07 16.04
C GLN A 154 13.23 23.33 14.96
N ASP A 155 13.24 22.58 13.86
CA ASP A 155 14.31 22.69 12.85
C ASP A 155 13.77 23.15 11.49
N PRO A 156 14.02 24.41 11.09
CA PRO A 156 13.55 24.95 9.82
C PRO A 156 14.21 24.30 8.58
N ARG A 157 15.25 23.49 8.76
CA ARG A 157 15.89 22.74 7.69
C ARG A 157 15.10 21.49 7.30
N VAL A 158 14.16 21.04 8.15
CA VAL A 158 13.26 19.94 7.80
C VAL A 158 12.37 20.39 6.63
N LYS A 159 12.49 19.71 5.50
CA LYS A 159 11.74 20.01 4.27
C LYS A 159 10.82 18.89 3.83
N ALA A 160 11.07 17.67 4.29
CA ALA A 160 10.17 16.54 4.02
C ALA A 160 10.12 15.57 5.20
N VAL A 161 9.00 14.85 5.30
CA VAL A 161 8.79 13.70 6.17
C VAL A 161 8.40 12.53 5.30
N ALA A 162 9.07 11.39 5.45
CA ALA A 162 8.86 10.16 4.69
C ALA A 162 8.63 9.00 5.65
N LEU A 163 7.39 8.54 5.78
CA LEU A 163 7.00 7.51 6.74
C LEU A 163 6.03 6.50 6.11
N SER A 164 6.11 5.25 6.57
CA SER A 164 5.05 4.27 6.32
C SER A 164 3.83 4.57 7.19
N TRP A 165 2.63 4.51 6.59
CA TRP A 165 1.38 4.65 7.33
C TRP A 165 1.21 3.58 8.40
N VAL A 166 1.60 2.34 8.04
CA VAL A 166 1.53 1.18 8.93
C VAL A 166 2.86 0.42 8.86
N SER A 167 3.43 0.12 10.01
CA SER A 167 4.66 -0.68 10.13
C SER A 167 4.46 -2.08 9.58
N PHE A 168 5.39 -2.55 8.72
CA PHE A 168 5.33 -3.85 8.07
C PHE A 168 5.55 -5.03 9.03
N TRP A 169 6.19 -4.80 10.15
CA TRP A 169 6.56 -5.86 11.11
C TRP A 169 5.68 -5.86 12.36
N SER A 170 5.26 -4.71 12.86
CA SER A 170 4.46 -4.60 14.10
C SER A 170 2.99 -4.30 13.86
N GLY A 171 2.63 -3.76 12.68
CA GLY A 171 1.28 -3.27 12.43
C GLY A 171 0.96 -1.92 13.09
N ALA A 172 1.97 -1.27 13.71
CA ALA A 172 1.78 0.06 14.31
C ALA A 172 1.41 1.09 13.25
N ARG A 173 0.31 1.82 13.49
CA ARG A 173 -0.25 2.86 12.62
C ARG A 173 0.11 4.24 13.16
N ILE A 174 0.55 5.14 12.28
CA ILE A 174 0.74 6.56 12.59
C ILE A 174 -0.50 7.38 12.27
N ASP A 175 -0.67 8.50 12.94
CA ASP A 175 -1.70 9.50 12.63
C ASP A 175 -1.24 10.40 11.47
N LEU A 176 -1.68 10.07 10.25
CA LEU A 176 -1.39 10.87 9.06
C LEU A 176 -1.95 12.29 9.17
N GLY A 177 -3.10 12.47 9.82
CA GLY A 177 -3.76 13.77 9.98
C GLY A 177 -2.92 14.72 10.82
N ALA A 178 -2.41 14.25 11.96
CA ALA A 178 -1.57 15.05 12.85
C ALA A 178 -0.26 15.45 12.17
N ILE A 179 0.47 14.50 11.59
CA ILE A 179 1.77 14.76 10.92
C ILE A 179 1.55 15.65 9.70
N GLY A 180 0.60 15.31 8.84
CA GLY A 180 0.35 16.07 7.63
C GLY A 180 -0.11 17.51 7.89
N THR A 181 -0.91 17.75 8.94
CA THR A 181 -1.30 19.10 9.37
C THR A 181 -0.08 19.90 9.81
N ALA A 182 0.80 19.31 10.62
CA ALA A 182 2.03 19.96 11.07
C ALA A 182 2.97 20.27 9.89
N CYS A 183 3.13 19.33 8.96
CA CYS A 183 3.91 19.52 7.75
C CYS A 183 3.36 20.66 6.90
N ARG A 184 2.07 20.67 6.62
CA ARG A 184 1.42 21.68 5.78
C ARG A 184 1.51 23.08 6.36
N ALA A 185 1.38 23.21 7.69
CA ALA A 185 1.51 24.49 8.39
C ALA A 185 2.90 25.15 8.23
N ARG A 186 3.92 24.34 7.88
CA ARG A 186 5.31 24.80 7.73
C ARG A 186 5.87 24.67 6.30
N GLY A 187 5.04 24.29 5.35
CA GLY A 187 5.47 24.07 3.96
C GLY A 187 6.43 22.88 3.80
N ILE A 188 6.31 21.88 4.67
CA ILE A 188 7.09 20.63 4.64
C ILE A 188 6.28 19.61 3.85
N TRP A 189 6.93 18.86 2.96
CA TRP A 189 6.29 17.81 2.17
C TRP A 189 6.11 16.53 3.00
N PHE A 190 4.95 15.91 2.88
CA PHE A 190 4.66 14.65 3.55
C PHE A 190 4.48 13.52 2.53
N ALA A 191 5.47 12.63 2.46
CA ALA A 191 5.50 11.43 1.62
C ALA A 191 5.17 10.18 2.45
N VAL A 192 4.21 9.38 1.98
CA VAL A 192 3.66 8.22 2.72
C VAL A 192 3.81 6.94 1.91
N ASP A 193 4.45 5.92 2.49
CA ASP A 193 4.30 4.54 2.03
C ASP A 193 3.01 3.96 2.63
N ALA A 194 2.02 3.69 1.77
CA ALA A 194 0.69 3.25 2.18
C ALA A 194 0.43 1.76 1.92
N ILE A 195 1.44 0.98 1.50
CA ILE A 195 1.25 -0.41 1.08
C ILE A 195 0.69 -1.33 2.17
N GLN A 196 0.89 -1.02 3.46
CA GLN A 196 0.33 -1.78 4.58
C GLN A 196 -0.94 -1.15 5.15
N GLY A 197 -1.27 0.07 4.73
CA GLY A 197 -2.44 0.80 5.21
C GLY A 197 -3.64 0.72 4.28
N LEU A 198 -3.43 0.88 2.96
CA LEU A 198 -4.53 0.81 1.99
C LEU A 198 -5.02 -0.63 1.83
N GLY A 199 -6.30 -0.80 2.03
CA GLY A 199 -7.01 -2.08 2.08
C GLY A 199 -7.60 -2.30 3.47
N PRO A 200 -6.81 -2.49 4.52
CA PRO A 200 -7.33 -2.64 5.88
C PRO A 200 -7.80 -1.32 6.53
N LEU A 201 -7.46 -0.17 5.97
CA LEU A 201 -7.87 1.15 6.46
C LEU A 201 -8.45 2.01 5.34
N VAL A 202 -9.38 2.88 5.68
CA VAL A 202 -9.91 3.90 4.77
C VAL A 202 -9.03 5.15 4.79
N LEU A 203 -8.77 5.70 3.61
CA LEU A 203 -8.08 6.98 3.44
C LEU A 203 -8.89 7.90 2.53
N ASP A 204 -9.02 9.16 2.94
CA ASP A 204 -9.52 10.23 2.10
C ASP A 204 -8.50 11.38 2.09
N VAL A 205 -7.78 11.53 0.97
CA VAL A 205 -6.73 12.55 0.82
C VAL A 205 -7.27 13.98 0.76
N ARG A 206 -8.60 14.16 0.62
CA ARG A 206 -9.25 15.47 0.69
C ARG A 206 -9.27 16.01 2.12
N THR A 207 -9.32 15.12 3.10
CA THR A 207 -9.37 15.43 4.53
C THR A 207 -8.08 15.11 5.27
N THR A 208 -7.27 14.20 4.74
CA THR A 208 -5.97 13.79 5.30
C THR A 208 -4.84 14.48 4.50
N PRO A 209 -4.08 15.39 5.11
CA PRO A 209 -3.09 16.19 4.38
C PRO A 209 -1.81 15.40 4.07
N VAL A 210 -1.87 14.58 3.03
CA VAL A 210 -0.72 13.89 2.43
C VAL A 210 -0.36 14.59 1.12
N ASP A 211 0.91 14.71 0.80
CA ASP A 211 1.38 15.35 -0.44
C ASP A 211 1.70 14.33 -1.52
N ILE A 212 2.39 13.25 -1.16
CA ILE A 212 2.70 12.11 -2.03
C ILE A 212 2.40 10.84 -1.26
N LEU A 213 1.74 9.88 -1.93
CA LEU A 213 1.49 8.56 -1.38
C LEU A 213 1.91 7.50 -2.39
N SER A 214 2.53 6.41 -1.92
CA SER A 214 2.96 5.29 -2.76
C SER A 214 2.33 3.98 -2.29
N CYS A 215 1.81 3.18 -3.23
CA CYS A 215 1.20 1.90 -2.92
C CYS A 215 1.38 0.90 -4.07
N GLY A 216 2.01 -0.23 -3.78
CA GLY A 216 1.91 -1.42 -4.62
C GLY A 216 0.61 -2.16 -4.30
N ALA A 217 -0.11 -2.61 -5.31
CA ALA A 217 -1.45 -3.17 -5.11
C ALA A 217 -1.47 -4.68 -4.79
N GLN A 218 -0.31 -5.35 -4.81
CA GLN A 218 -0.20 -6.82 -4.70
C GLN A 218 -0.44 -7.40 -3.30
N LYS A 219 -0.62 -6.58 -2.27
CA LYS A 219 -0.88 -7.04 -0.90
C LYS A 219 -2.37 -6.96 -0.58
N TRP A 220 -2.75 -5.96 0.18
CA TRP A 220 -4.11 -5.76 0.68
C TRP A 220 -5.14 -5.39 -0.40
N LEU A 221 -4.70 -4.92 -1.56
CA LEU A 221 -5.58 -4.66 -2.71
C LEU A 221 -5.70 -5.87 -3.65
N CYS A 222 -5.12 -7.01 -3.28
CA CYS A 222 -5.28 -8.32 -3.96
C CYS A 222 -5.03 -8.27 -5.47
N SER A 223 -4.11 -7.43 -5.91
CA SER A 223 -3.78 -7.18 -7.30
C SER A 223 -2.57 -8.01 -7.77
N PRO A 224 -2.36 -8.20 -9.07
CA PRO A 224 -1.12 -8.78 -9.58
C PRO A 224 0.13 -7.99 -9.15
N TRP A 225 1.29 -8.64 -9.16
CA TRP A 225 2.56 -7.94 -9.15
C TRP A 225 2.71 -7.11 -10.44
N GLY A 226 3.53 -6.08 -10.40
CA GLY A 226 3.72 -5.19 -11.54
C GLY A 226 2.69 -4.07 -11.63
N ALA A 227 1.68 -4.06 -10.75
CA ALA A 227 0.66 -3.02 -10.68
C ALA A 227 0.70 -2.28 -9.34
N GLY A 228 0.66 -0.97 -9.41
CA GLY A 228 0.65 -0.07 -8.27
C GLY A 228 0.39 1.37 -8.70
N PHE A 229 0.41 2.27 -7.74
CA PHE A 229 0.17 3.69 -8.01
C PHE A 229 0.87 4.59 -7.00
N ALA A 230 1.06 5.83 -7.40
CA ALA A 230 1.31 6.93 -6.48
C ALA A 230 0.20 7.97 -6.61
N TYR A 231 -0.13 8.63 -5.51
CA TYR A 231 -0.92 9.85 -5.49
C TYR A 231 0.02 11.03 -5.33
N MET A 232 -0.27 12.10 -6.02
CA MET A 232 0.43 13.35 -5.87
C MET A 232 -0.59 14.49 -5.82
N ARG A 233 -0.58 15.25 -4.73
CA ARG A 233 -1.51 16.37 -4.53
C ARG A 233 -1.47 17.35 -5.71
N HIS A 234 -2.62 17.82 -6.16
CA HIS A 234 -2.78 18.66 -7.36
C HIS A 234 -1.76 19.81 -7.44
N GLY A 235 -1.55 20.54 -6.35
CA GLY A 235 -0.57 21.66 -6.34
C GLY A 235 0.88 21.21 -6.55
N LEU A 236 1.24 19.96 -6.15
CA LEU A 236 2.55 19.39 -6.43
C LEU A 236 2.67 18.93 -7.88
N VAL A 237 1.61 18.32 -8.42
CA VAL A 237 1.58 17.96 -9.85
C VAL A 237 1.90 19.17 -10.71
N ALA A 238 1.32 20.33 -10.40
CA ALA A 238 1.57 21.57 -11.17
C ALA A 238 3.01 22.10 -10.97
N ALA A 239 3.55 21.97 -9.76
CA ALA A 239 4.81 22.63 -9.37
C ALA A 239 6.07 21.80 -9.66
N LEU A 240 5.96 20.46 -9.68
CA LEU A 240 7.14 19.60 -9.79
C LEU A 240 7.42 19.20 -11.24
N GLU A 241 8.71 19.19 -11.58
CA GLU A 241 9.18 18.58 -12.82
C GLU A 241 9.45 17.07 -12.64
N PRO A 242 9.13 16.23 -13.63
CA PRO A 242 9.44 14.81 -13.56
C PRO A 242 10.96 14.56 -13.44
N PRO A 243 11.41 13.68 -12.53
CA PRO A 243 12.83 13.33 -12.41
C PRO A 243 13.31 12.42 -13.55
N ALA A 244 12.40 11.85 -14.32
CA ALA A 244 12.65 11.04 -15.48
C ALA A 244 11.59 11.29 -16.54
N ALA A 245 11.99 11.31 -17.80
CA ALA A 245 11.11 11.51 -18.94
C ALA A 245 10.97 10.22 -19.75
N GLY A 246 9.82 10.05 -20.38
CA GLY A 246 9.57 9.00 -21.34
C GLY A 246 8.43 9.36 -22.28
N TRP A 247 8.13 8.49 -23.23
CA TRP A 247 7.15 8.79 -24.27
C TRP A 247 5.71 8.95 -23.70
N LEU A 248 5.38 8.27 -22.59
CA LEU A 248 4.08 8.43 -21.91
C LEU A 248 3.95 9.72 -21.11
N SER A 249 5.05 10.37 -20.78
CA SER A 249 5.05 11.61 -19.99
C SER A 249 4.56 12.81 -20.79
N GLN A 250 4.63 12.75 -22.12
CA GLN A 250 4.36 13.87 -23.02
C GLN A 250 2.89 13.97 -23.39
N ALA A 251 2.39 15.19 -23.53
CA ALA A 251 1.00 15.47 -23.88
C ALA A 251 0.58 14.86 -25.23
N SER A 252 1.54 14.70 -26.15
CA SER A 252 1.36 14.11 -27.47
C SER A 252 1.37 12.57 -27.49
N SER A 253 1.53 11.89 -26.36
CA SER A 253 1.70 10.43 -26.27
C SER A 253 0.56 9.60 -26.88
N GLY A 254 -0.63 10.17 -27.00
CA GLY A 254 -1.80 9.53 -27.64
C GLY A 254 -1.86 9.67 -29.16
N ASP A 255 -0.98 10.46 -29.78
CA ASP A 255 -0.98 10.70 -31.24
C ASP A 255 0.09 9.84 -31.93
N PHE A 256 -0.26 8.60 -32.24
CA PHE A 256 0.64 7.65 -32.93
C PHE A 256 1.04 8.07 -34.35
N GLY A 257 0.37 9.07 -34.93
CA GLY A 257 0.70 9.59 -36.26
C GLY A 257 1.84 10.61 -36.26
N ARG A 258 2.26 11.12 -35.08
CA ARG A 258 3.17 12.26 -34.96
C ARG A 258 4.35 12.04 -34.01
N PHE A 259 4.77 10.82 -33.79
CA PHE A 259 5.88 10.50 -32.87
C PHE A 259 7.25 11.11 -33.23
N LEU A 260 7.45 11.53 -34.47
CA LEU A 260 8.67 12.19 -34.88
C LEU A 260 8.64 13.71 -34.71
N ASP A 261 7.53 14.27 -34.29
CA ASP A 261 7.38 15.66 -33.89
C ASP A 261 7.63 15.77 -32.39
N TYR A 262 8.90 15.87 -32.00
CA TYR A 262 9.36 15.80 -30.59
C TYR A 262 8.94 17.05 -29.81
N ASP A 263 7.68 17.06 -29.36
CA ASP A 263 7.13 18.11 -28.48
C ASP A 263 7.43 17.76 -27.01
N PRO A 264 8.25 18.56 -26.28
CA PRO A 264 8.59 18.30 -24.89
C PRO A 264 7.50 18.73 -23.89
N THR A 265 6.29 19.06 -24.36
CA THR A 265 5.19 19.48 -23.50
C THR A 265 4.70 18.31 -22.65
N TRP A 266 4.80 18.47 -21.33
CA TRP A 266 4.33 17.48 -20.37
C TRP A 266 2.80 17.36 -20.38
N HIS A 267 2.29 16.18 -19.99
CA HIS A 267 0.89 16.08 -19.59
C HIS A 267 0.59 17.13 -18.50
N PRO A 268 -0.61 17.75 -18.51
CA PRO A 268 -0.97 18.76 -17.50
C PRO A 268 -1.29 18.17 -16.12
N ASP A 269 -1.31 16.85 -16.01
CA ASP A 269 -1.67 16.10 -14.81
C ASP A 269 -0.57 15.08 -14.41
N ALA A 270 -0.87 14.23 -13.44
CA ALA A 270 0.11 13.29 -12.88
C ALA A 270 0.66 12.27 -13.90
N ARG A 271 0.06 12.12 -15.08
CA ARG A 271 0.60 11.28 -16.17
C ARG A 271 1.99 11.71 -16.61
N LYS A 272 2.37 12.98 -16.41
CA LYS A 272 3.72 13.43 -16.73
C LYS A 272 4.83 12.68 -15.98
N PHE A 273 4.51 11.99 -14.88
CA PHE A 273 5.44 11.18 -14.10
C PHE A 273 5.47 9.71 -14.53
N GLU A 274 4.69 9.32 -15.56
CA GLU A 274 4.70 7.98 -16.14
C GLU A 274 5.71 7.90 -17.28
N VAL A 275 6.77 7.08 -17.12
CA VAL A 275 7.94 7.14 -18.00
C VAL A 275 7.76 6.40 -19.31
N GLY A 276 7.18 5.21 -19.28
CA GLY A 276 7.14 4.35 -20.47
C GLY A 276 6.02 3.32 -20.42
N THR A 277 6.09 2.35 -21.31
CA THR A 277 5.07 1.31 -21.42
C THR A 277 4.79 0.65 -20.07
N ILE A 278 3.56 0.77 -19.63
CA ILE A 278 3.06 0.22 -18.37
C ILE A 278 2.62 -1.24 -18.62
N PRO A 279 2.66 -2.14 -17.62
CA PRO A 279 2.23 -3.52 -17.76
C PRO A 279 0.70 -3.63 -17.84
N TYR A 280 0.12 -3.37 -19.01
CA TYR A 280 -1.32 -3.31 -19.25
C TYR A 280 -2.08 -4.53 -18.72
N GLN A 281 -1.52 -5.72 -18.91
CA GLN A 281 -2.13 -6.97 -18.42
C GLN A 281 -2.31 -6.94 -16.89
N ASP A 282 -1.28 -6.51 -16.15
CA ASP A 282 -1.35 -6.44 -14.69
C ASP A 282 -2.29 -5.33 -14.23
N ILE A 283 -2.33 -4.20 -14.97
CA ILE A 283 -3.30 -3.12 -14.71
C ILE A 283 -4.74 -3.57 -14.96
N VAL A 284 -5.00 -4.39 -15.96
CA VAL A 284 -6.33 -4.99 -16.17
C VAL A 284 -6.74 -5.82 -14.95
N GLY A 285 -5.83 -6.66 -14.42
CA GLY A 285 -6.08 -7.41 -13.19
C GLY A 285 -6.30 -6.50 -11.97
N MET A 286 -5.49 -5.43 -11.82
CA MET A 286 -5.67 -4.43 -10.76
C MET A 286 -7.03 -3.75 -10.84
N ASN A 287 -7.50 -3.43 -12.04
CA ASN A 287 -8.81 -2.80 -12.22
C ASN A 287 -9.95 -3.66 -11.65
N GLU A 288 -9.91 -4.97 -11.89
CA GLU A 288 -10.93 -5.88 -11.37
C GLU A 288 -10.82 -6.10 -9.86
N ALA A 289 -9.59 -6.18 -9.33
CA ALA A 289 -9.36 -6.28 -7.89
C ALA A 289 -9.84 -5.01 -7.15
N LEU A 290 -9.53 -3.82 -7.67
CA LEU A 290 -10.01 -2.54 -7.11
C LEU A 290 -11.53 -2.40 -7.24
N ALA A 291 -12.13 -2.83 -8.35
CA ALA A 291 -13.58 -2.81 -8.53
C ALA A 291 -14.26 -3.68 -7.48
N LEU A 292 -13.77 -4.91 -7.24
CA LEU A 292 -14.26 -5.77 -6.16
C LEU A 292 -14.17 -5.09 -4.81
N PHE A 293 -13.01 -4.49 -4.50
CA PHE A 293 -12.78 -3.84 -3.22
C PHE A 293 -13.75 -2.66 -2.97
N LEU A 294 -13.99 -1.86 -4.01
CA LEU A 294 -14.97 -0.75 -3.95
C LEU A 294 -16.42 -1.26 -3.84
N GLU A 295 -16.78 -2.36 -4.50
CA GLU A 295 -18.09 -3.02 -4.37
C GLU A 295 -18.32 -3.53 -2.94
N LEU A 296 -17.31 -4.13 -2.30
CA LEU A 296 -17.38 -4.58 -0.92
C LEU A 296 -17.57 -3.40 0.05
N GLY A 297 -17.03 -2.23 -0.31
CA GLY A 297 -17.04 -1.01 0.48
C GLY A 297 -15.86 -0.95 1.46
N PRO A 298 -14.88 -0.04 1.24
CA PRO A 298 -13.67 0.06 2.06
C PRO A 298 -13.91 0.12 3.56
N SER A 299 -14.92 0.88 4.02
CA SER A 299 -15.24 0.99 5.45
C SER A 299 -15.76 -0.33 6.05
N ARG A 300 -16.44 -1.16 5.26
CA ARG A 300 -16.90 -2.48 5.71
C ARG A 300 -15.74 -3.46 5.80
N VAL A 301 -14.81 -3.38 4.83
CA VAL A 301 -13.56 -4.16 4.86
C VAL A 301 -12.75 -3.79 6.10
N GLU A 302 -12.56 -2.51 6.38
CA GLU A 302 -11.87 -2.03 7.59
C GLU A 302 -12.52 -2.57 8.87
N ALA A 303 -13.85 -2.48 9.00
CA ALA A 303 -14.58 -2.98 10.16
C ALA A 303 -14.41 -4.50 10.34
N HIS A 304 -14.45 -5.27 9.24
CA HIS A 304 -14.26 -6.71 9.27
C HIS A 304 -12.84 -7.11 9.67
N VAL A 305 -11.83 -6.53 9.03
CA VAL A 305 -10.42 -6.78 9.37
C VAL A 305 -10.13 -6.41 10.83
N ARG A 306 -10.71 -5.31 11.31
CA ARG A 306 -10.59 -4.90 12.71
C ARG A 306 -11.19 -5.94 13.66
N ALA A 307 -12.36 -6.50 13.35
CA ALA A 307 -12.97 -7.55 14.16
C ALA A 307 -12.07 -8.79 14.27
N LEU A 308 -11.52 -9.27 13.13
CA LEU A 308 -10.61 -10.42 13.11
C LEU A 308 -9.32 -10.16 13.90
N THR A 309 -8.73 -8.98 13.75
CA THR A 309 -7.49 -8.62 14.44
C THR A 309 -7.71 -8.36 15.93
N THR A 310 -8.89 -7.86 16.33
CA THR A 310 -9.25 -7.66 17.74
C THR A 310 -9.34 -9.00 18.45
N GLU A 311 -10.00 -10.01 17.87
CA GLU A 311 -10.11 -11.35 18.45
C GLU A 311 -8.72 -11.99 18.68
N LEU A 312 -7.81 -11.87 17.71
CA LEU A 312 -6.42 -12.34 17.88
C LEU A 312 -5.70 -11.63 19.00
N LEU A 313 -5.88 -10.32 19.15
CA LEU A 313 -5.23 -9.53 20.21
C LEU A 313 -5.84 -9.80 21.59
N ASP A 314 -7.16 -9.97 21.68
CA ASP A 314 -7.84 -10.30 22.94
C ASP A 314 -7.38 -11.66 23.46
N TRP A 315 -7.30 -12.65 22.59
CA TRP A 315 -6.67 -13.93 22.95
C TRP A 315 -5.22 -13.73 23.41
N ALA A 316 -4.41 -13.00 22.64
CA ALA A 316 -2.99 -12.83 22.95
C ALA A 316 -2.74 -12.12 24.29
N GLN A 317 -3.63 -11.23 24.72
CA GLN A 317 -3.56 -10.57 26.03
C GLN A 317 -3.77 -11.54 27.20
N GLY A 318 -4.57 -12.60 27.00
CA GLY A 318 -4.81 -13.64 27.99
C GLY A 318 -3.81 -14.79 27.96
N ALA A 319 -3.00 -14.91 26.92
CA ALA A 319 -2.11 -16.04 26.70
C ALA A 319 -0.78 -15.90 27.45
N ALA A 320 -0.44 -16.88 28.28
CA ALA A 320 0.78 -16.86 29.09
C ALA A 320 2.04 -16.87 28.23
N GLY A 321 2.97 -15.94 28.50
CA GLY A 321 4.25 -15.83 27.80
C GLY A 321 4.19 -15.21 26.42
N VAL A 322 3.01 -14.84 25.94
CA VAL A 322 2.86 -14.11 24.66
C VAL A 322 3.16 -12.63 24.87
N ARG A 323 4.07 -12.10 24.06
CA ARG A 323 4.36 -10.65 23.99
C ARG A 323 3.76 -10.08 22.71
N ILE A 324 2.86 -9.16 22.86
CA ILE A 324 2.21 -8.47 21.74
C ILE A 324 3.09 -7.30 21.27
N LEU A 325 3.39 -7.26 19.97
CA LEU A 325 4.15 -6.18 19.36
C LEU A 325 3.23 -5.14 18.70
N THR A 326 2.06 -5.56 18.24
CA THR A 326 1.04 -4.65 17.70
C THR A 326 0.47 -3.78 18.80
N PRO A 327 0.36 -2.45 18.63
CA PRO A 327 -0.31 -1.60 19.60
C PRO A 327 -1.75 -2.04 19.86
N LEU A 328 -2.17 -2.04 21.13
CA LEU A 328 -3.53 -2.47 21.50
C LEU A 328 -4.60 -1.41 21.17
N ALA A 329 -4.25 -0.13 21.25
CA ALA A 329 -5.16 0.97 20.92
C ALA A 329 -5.57 0.89 19.43
N GLU A 330 -6.88 0.94 19.20
CA GLU A 330 -7.47 0.70 17.87
C GLU A 330 -6.98 1.71 16.83
N GLU A 331 -6.87 2.98 17.20
CA GLU A 331 -6.38 4.07 16.35
C GLU A 331 -4.88 3.97 16.04
N ARG A 332 -4.15 3.09 16.74
CA ARG A 332 -2.72 2.87 16.57
C ARG A 332 -2.37 1.59 15.85
N ARG A 333 -3.35 0.87 15.30
CA ARG A 333 -3.16 -0.41 14.60
C ARG A 333 -3.95 -0.49 13.29
N ALA A 334 -3.65 -1.52 12.50
CA ALA A 334 -4.32 -1.84 11.24
C ALA A 334 -4.58 -3.35 11.11
N GLY A 335 -4.43 -3.93 9.93
CA GLY A 335 -4.71 -5.33 9.63
C GLY A 335 -3.64 -6.34 10.06
N ILE A 336 -2.49 -5.90 10.62
CA ILE A 336 -1.41 -6.77 11.04
C ILE A 336 -1.49 -7.02 12.55
N VAL A 337 -1.36 -8.28 12.96
CA VAL A 337 -1.12 -8.70 14.35
C VAL A 337 0.24 -9.38 14.42
N ALA A 338 1.15 -8.83 15.21
CA ALA A 338 2.49 -9.37 15.46
C ALA A 338 2.64 -9.77 16.93
N ILE A 339 2.98 -11.02 17.17
CA ILE A 339 3.15 -11.59 18.50
C ILE A 339 4.45 -12.38 18.57
N SER A 340 5.14 -12.31 19.69
CA SER A 340 6.28 -13.16 20.02
C SER A 340 5.88 -14.11 21.13
N THR A 341 6.14 -15.39 20.95
CA THR A 341 5.85 -16.46 21.90
C THR A 341 7.14 -17.04 22.46
N PRO A 342 7.10 -17.85 23.52
CA PRO A 342 8.29 -18.52 24.02
C PRO A 342 8.98 -19.46 23.02
N ASP A 343 8.20 -20.00 22.05
CA ASP A 343 8.67 -20.89 20.98
C ASP A 343 8.09 -20.46 19.62
N VAL A 344 8.59 -19.35 19.07
CA VAL A 344 8.14 -18.80 17.78
C VAL A 344 8.28 -19.81 16.63
N ASP A 345 9.34 -20.62 16.63
CA ASP A 345 9.59 -21.60 15.58
C ASP A 345 8.62 -22.79 15.66
N GLY A 346 8.38 -23.29 16.88
CA GLY A 346 7.40 -24.35 17.14
C GLY A 346 5.98 -23.92 16.81
N ASP A 347 5.56 -22.73 17.22
CA ASP A 347 4.25 -22.17 16.93
C ASP A 347 4.08 -21.88 15.44
N SER A 348 5.11 -21.39 14.77
CA SER A 348 5.12 -21.23 13.32
C SER A 348 4.99 -22.59 12.60
N ALA A 349 5.63 -23.64 13.12
CA ALA A 349 5.46 -25.00 12.59
C ALA A 349 4.02 -25.53 12.83
N ALA A 350 3.44 -25.27 14.00
CA ALA A 350 2.05 -25.65 14.32
C ALA A 350 1.04 -24.94 13.41
N LEU A 351 1.21 -23.66 13.14
CA LEU A 351 0.40 -22.92 12.17
C LEU A 351 0.49 -23.52 10.77
N ARG A 352 1.71 -23.86 10.30
CA ARG A 352 1.88 -24.54 9.01
C ARG A 352 1.20 -25.91 8.98
N ALA A 353 1.28 -26.68 10.08
CA ALA A 353 0.59 -27.97 10.21
C ALA A 353 -0.95 -27.82 10.16
N ALA A 354 -1.48 -26.70 10.70
CA ALA A 354 -2.87 -26.29 10.58
C ALA A 354 -3.21 -25.64 9.23
N LYS A 355 -2.29 -25.66 8.24
CA LYS A 355 -2.41 -25.06 6.92
C LYS A 355 -2.62 -23.53 6.93
N VAL A 356 -2.16 -22.85 7.96
CA VAL A 356 -2.22 -21.39 8.06
C VAL A 356 -0.97 -20.79 7.46
N THR A 357 -1.13 -20.00 6.38
CA THR A 357 -0.04 -19.19 5.84
C THR A 357 0.14 -17.93 6.68
N HIS A 358 1.36 -17.68 7.08
CA HIS A 358 1.77 -16.55 7.91
C HIS A 358 3.24 -16.24 7.65
N SER A 359 3.76 -15.20 8.25
CA SER A 359 5.20 -14.93 8.20
C SER A 359 5.79 -14.71 9.60
N VAL A 360 7.09 -14.94 9.70
CA VAL A 360 7.87 -14.51 10.88
C VAL A 360 8.69 -13.29 10.48
N ARG A 361 8.59 -12.21 11.25
CA ARG A 361 9.31 -10.96 11.02
C ARG A 361 9.88 -10.45 12.33
N GLU A 362 11.16 -10.07 12.35
CA GLU A 362 11.84 -9.52 13.53
C GLU A 362 11.61 -10.37 14.81
N GLY A 363 11.64 -11.71 14.66
CA GLY A 363 11.45 -12.66 15.77
C GLY A 363 10.00 -12.77 16.29
N ALA A 364 9.02 -12.36 15.49
CA ALA A 364 7.59 -12.45 15.83
C ALA A 364 6.78 -13.11 14.73
N ILE A 365 5.76 -13.89 15.13
CA ILE A 365 4.73 -14.39 14.23
C ILE A 365 3.88 -13.19 13.81
N ARG A 366 3.74 -12.99 12.49
CA ARG A 366 2.94 -11.93 11.91
C ARG A 366 1.76 -12.54 11.19
N LEU A 367 0.56 -12.20 11.65
CA LEU A 367 -0.73 -12.61 11.11
C LEU A 367 -1.41 -11.41 10.47
N SER A 368 -1.99 -11.59 9.30
CA SER A 368 -2.62 -10.51 8.57
C SER A 368 -3.84 -11.03 7.78
N PRO A 369 -4.99 -11.23 8.49
CA PRO A 369 -6.26 -11.60 7.89
C PRO A 369 -6.86 -10.46 7.06
N HIS A 370 -7.79 -10.78 6.16
CA HIS A 370 -8.45 -9.79 5.31
C HIS A 370 -9.94 -10.10 5.11
N PHE A 371 -10.59 -9.36 4.19
CA PHE A 371 -12.04 -9.34 3.99
C PHE A 371 -12.68 -10.70 3.64
N HIS A 372 -11.92 -11.66 3.16
CA HIS A 372 -12.42 -13.01 2.85
C HIS A 372 -12.16 -14.04 3.97
N ASN A 373 -11.41 -13.68 5.02
CA ASN A 373 -11.21 -14.56 6.17
C ASN A 373 -12.42 -14.56 7.10
N THR A 374 -12.54 -15.62 7.88
CA THR A 374 -13.66 -15.83 8.81
C THR A 374 -13.19 -15.87 10.27
N MET A 375 -14.13 -15.70 11.20
CA MET A 375 -13.86 -15.83 12.62
C MET A 375 -13.45 -17.28 12.99
N GLN A 376 -14.04 -18.28 12.34
CA GLN A 376 -13.64 -19.68 12.51
C GLN A 376 -12.16 -19.90 12.14
N GLU A 377 -11.64 -19.21 11.15
CA GLU A 377 -10.21 -19.29 10.80
C GLU A 377 -9.33 -18.64 11.87
N VAL A 378 -9.81 -17.59 12.52
CA VAL A 378 -9.13 -17.01 13.70
C VAL A 378 -9.08 -18.03 14.85
N GLU A 379 -10.18 -18.75 15.11
CA GLU A 379 -10.22 -19.81 16.12
C GLU A 379 -9.22 -20.94 15.80
N VAL A 380 -9.08 -21.34 14.53
CA VAL A 380 -8.06 -22.32 14.10
C VAL A 380 -6.64 -21.81 14.38
N VAL A 381 -6.35 -20.55 14.10
CA VAL A 381 -5.05 -19.92 14.38
C VAL A 381 -4.78 -19.94 15.88
N ILE A 382 -5.73 -19.52 16.71
CA ILE A 382 -5.63 -19.49 18.17
C ILE A 382 -5.40 -20.90 18.72
N ALA A 383 -6.14 -21.89 18.24
CA ALA A 383 -5.99 -23.28 18.67
C ALA A 383 -4.60 -23.88 18.30
N ALA A 384 -4.00 -23.42 17.21
CA ALA A 384 -2.69 -23.91 16.78
C ALA A 384 -1.54 -23.40 17.66
N ILE A 385 -1.61 -22.16 18.17
CA ILE A 385 -0.55 -21.50 18.96
C ILE A 385 -0.88 -21.37 20.44
N GLY A 386 -2.10 -21.66 20.87
CA GLY A 386 -2.57 -21.57 22.26
C GLY A 386 -2.36 -22.85 23.07
N ARG A 387 -1.43 -23.73 22.71
CA ARG A 387 -1.21 -25.05 23.35
C ARG A 387 -0.34 -24.98 24.61
#